data_654ed414321587cd0543977e035638bc
#
_entry.id   654ed414321587cd0543977e035638bc
#
_cell.length_a   1.000
_cell.length_b   1.000
_cell.length_c   1.000
_cell.angle_alpha   90.00
_cell.angle_beta   90.00
_cell.angle_gamma   90.00
#
_symmetry.space_group_name_H-M   'P 1'
#
loop_
_entity.id
_entity.type
_entity.pdbx_description
1 polymer ?
#
loop_
_entity_poly.entity_id
_entity_poly.type
_entity_poly.pdbx_seq_one_letter_code
_entity_poly.pdbx_strand_id
1 'polypeptide(L)'
;MLGCSSSLFGLSSSDPMKDTFLLYKKVTEQYENAEILRIVRSLIPQDIVLQTTKDDWNIVPLLRWFKNDFMKWTPKDPVCERCFNRSDSQSNVIEGCSNDRSVAAVTPIMQVKKIIIGNSWKMRKLELFVCNSCNYEYAFPRYGEILKIAETKTGRCSEWSMLFGAMLSSLGIKTRIVHDFLDHCWNEAMLSYTEGEQWVHVDSTLDYPISLNHPYHYEENWAKEYEYVLAFTADSVEDVTQRYTLKWEAIQQRRFKKKKAIDFPRLIHRYNNLDI
;
A
#
# COMPACT_ATOMS: atom_id res chain seq x y z
N MET A 1 -32.27 -37.34 28.28
CA MET A 1 -30.98 -37.42 27.55
C MET A 1 -31.15 -36.66 26.26
N LEU A 2 -30.78 -35.43 26.25
CA LEU A 2 -30.75 -34.58 25.04
C LEU A 2 -29.28 -34.17 24.85
N GLY A 3 -28.67 -34.76 23.82
CA GLY A 3 -27.29 -34.50 23.44
C GLY A 3 -27.15 -33.13 22.85
N CYS A 4 -26.34 -32.29 23.47
CA CYS A 4 -25.94 -31.01 22.96
C CYS A 4 -24.84 -31.23 21.91
N SER A 5 -25.21 -31.16 20.64
CA SER A 5 -24.26 -31.19 19.51
C SER A 5 -23.62 -29.84 19.38
N SER A 6 -22.39 -29.69 19.88
CA SER A 6 -21.52 -28.54 19.62
C SER A 6 -21.01 -28.61 18.18
N SER A 7 -21.66 -27.91 17.29
CA SER A 7 -21.11 -27.65 15.96
C SER A 7 -19.89 -26.70 16.09
N LEU A 8 -18.71 -27.30 16.07
CA LEU A 8 -17.46 -26.58 15.80
C LEU A 8 -17.58 -25.89 14.44
N PHE A 9 -17.73 -24.59 14.46
CA PHE A 9 -17.51 -23.75 13.27
C PHE A 9 -16.05 -23.96 12.82
N GLY A 10 -15.87 -24.80 11.83
CA GLY A 10 -14.63 -24.91 11.10
C GLY A 10 -14.33 -23.56 10.46
N LEU A 11 -13.32 -22.85 10.97
CA LEU A 11 -12.69 -21.74 10.27
C LEU A 11 -12.12 -22.32 8.98
N SER A 12 -12.84 -22.13 7.88
CA SER A 12 -12.32 -22.33 6.54
C SER A 12 -11.05 -21.49 6.45
N SER A 13 -9.89 -22.12 6.22
CA SER A 13 -8.66 -21.39 5.92
C SER A 13 -8.90 -20.61 4.64
N SER A 14 -9.06 -19.28 4.75
CA SER A 14 -9.16 -18.40 3.59
C SER A 14 -7.87 -18.54 2.79
N ASP A 15 -7.97 -18.70 1.50
CA ASP A 15 -6.82 -18.67 0.59
C ASP A 15 -6.28 -17.23 0.58
N PRO A 16 -5.06 -16.96 1.10
CA PRO A 16 -4.53 -15.60 1.20
C PRO A 16 -4.46 -14.88 -0.13
N MET A 17 -4.33 -15.64 -1.22
CA MET A 17 -4.27 -15.07 -2.56
C MET A 17 -5.65 -14.62 -3.03
N LYS A 18 -6.67 -15.44 -2.78
CA LYS A 18 -8.06 -15.09 -3.05
C LYS A 18 -8.47 -13.85 -2.24
N ASP A 19 -8.06 -13.77 -0.98
CA ASP A 19 -8.33 -12.61 -0.12
C ASP A 19 -7.68 -11.34 -0.67
N THR A 20 -6.48 -11.45 -1.27
CA THR A 20 -5.80 -10.32 -1.92
C THR A 20 -6.56 -9.84 -3.16
N PHE A 21 -7.03 -10.76 -4.00
CA PHE A 21 -7.86 -10.42 -5.16
C PHE A 21 -9.17 -9.76 -4.74
N LEU A 22 -9.86 -10.33 -3.74
CA LEU A 22 -11.09 -9.75 -3.19
C LEU A 22 -10.85 -8.35 -2.60
N LEU A 23 -9.74 -8.15 -1.89
CA LEU A 23 -9.36 -6.84 -1.37
C LEU A 23 -9.28 -5.80 -2.49
N TYR A 24 -8.48 -6.07 -3.53
CA TYR A 24 -8.29 -5.10 -4.60
C TYR A 24 -9.58 -4.85 -5.41
N LYS A 25 -10.42 -5.88 -5.58
CA LYS A 25 -11.75 -5.69 -6.12
C LYS A 25 -12.56 -4.70 -5.29
N LYS A 26 -12.68 -4.92 -3.99
CA LYS A 26 -13.44 -4.05 -3.08
C LYS A 26 -12.85 -2.65 -2.93
N VAL A 27 -11.54 -2.51 -3.06
CA VAL A 27 -10.89 -1.19 -3.05
C VAL A 27 -11.18 -0.44 -4.35
N THR A 28 -11.02 -1.09 -5.51
CA THR A 28 -11.25 -0.43 -6.81
C THR A 28 -12.72 -0.16 -7.09
N GLU A 29 -13.65 -0.94 -6.55
CA GLU A 29 -15.09 -0.59 -6.52
C GLU A 29 -15.35 0.76 -5.82
N GLN A 30 -14.54 1.13 -4.81
CA GLN A 30 -14.66 2.44 -4.15
C GLN A 30 -14.23 3.60 -5.06
N TYR A 31 -13.40 3.35 -6.09
CA TYR A 31 -13.00 4.36 -7.08
C TYR A 31 -14.14 4.76 -8.04
N GLU A 32 -15.25 4.02 -8.02
CA GLU A 32 -16.46 4.29 -8.80
C GLU A 32 -17.58 4.89 -7.92
N ASN A 33 -17.38 4.95 -6.60
CA ASN A 33 -18.37 5.47 -5.67
C ASN A 33 -18.30 7.00 -5.60
N ALA A 34 -19.31 7.67 -6.17
CA ALA A 34 -19.37 9.12 -6.26
C ALA A 34 -19.26 9.84 -4.91
N GLU A 35 -19.85 9.28 -3.83
CA GLU A 35 -19.80 9.87 -2.49
C GLU A 35 -18.39 9.81 -1.90
N ILE A 36 -17.72 8.65 -2.03
CA ILE A 36 -16.32 8.47 -1.60
C ILE A 36 -15.43 9.43 -2.38
N LEU A 37 -15.55 9.49 -3.70
CA LEU A 37 -14.75 10.35 -4.54
C LEU A 37 -14.97 11.84 -4.23
N ARG A 38 -16.21 12.24 -3.94
CA ARG A 38 -16.53 13.62 -3.52
C ARG A 38 -15.80 13.99 -2.22
N ILE A 39 -15.84 13.10 -1.22
CA ILE A 39 -15.13 13.30 0.05
C ILE A 39 -13.61 13.35 -0.17
N VAL A 40 -13.06 12.37 -0.89
CA VAL A 40 -11.61 12.31 -1.17
C VAL A 40 -11.15 13.57 -1.91
N ARG A 41 -11.90 14.03 -2.92
CA ARG A 41 -11.59 15.27 -3.64
C ARG A 41 -11.55 16.49 -2.72
N SER A 42 -12.43 16.57 -1.73
CA SER A 42 -12.45 17.70 -0.79
C SER A 42 -11.25 17.77 0.15
N LEU A 43 -10.46 16.68 0.25
CA LEU A 43 -9.22 16.64 1.03
C LEU A 43 -8.02 17.22 0.27
N ILE A 44 -8.10 17.32 -1.06
CA ILE A 44 -7.02 17.86 -1.90
C ILE A 44 -7.12 19.38 -1.93
N PRO A 45 -6.04 20.12 -1.60
CA PRO A 45 -6.02 21.57 -1.71
C PRO A 45 -6.42 22.05 -3.10
N GLN A 46 -7.19 23.14 -3.18
CA GLN A 46 -7.75 23.59 -4.45
C GLN A 46 -6.68 23.99 -5.48
N ASP A 47 -5.58 24.53 -5.05
CA ASP A 47 -4.43 24.85 -5.92
C ASP A 47 -3.79 23.59 -6.52
N ILE A 48 -3.69 22.52 -5.76
CA ILE A 48 -3.22 21.20 -6.26
C ILE A 48 -4.22 20.63 -7.26
N VAL A 49 -5.53 20.72 -6.98
CA VAL A 49 -6.58 20.30 -7.91
C VAL A 49 -6.46 21.03 -9.26
N LEU A 50 -6.26 22.35 -9.23
CA LEU A 50 -6.14 23.17 -10.44
C LEU A 50 -4.87 22.90 -11.25
N GLN A 51 -3.80 22.49 -10.59
CA GLN A 51 -2.52 22.18 -11.24
C GLN A 51 -2.45 20.74 -11.74
N THR A 52 -3.33 19.84 -11.27
CA THR A 52 -3.26 18.42 -11.60
C THR A 52 -4.17 18.10 -12.78
N THR A 53 -3.61 17.54 -13.84
CA THR A 53 -4.36 17.07 -15.01
C THR A 53 -3.75 15.78 -15.57
N LYS A 54 -4.54 14.99 -16.30
CA LYS A 54 -4.05 13.83 -17.04
C LYS A 54 -3.22 14.21 -18.26
N ASP A 55 -3.38 15.43 -18.76
CA ASP A 55 -2.72 15.93 -19.94
C ASP A 55 -1.26 16.25 -19.63
N ASP A 56 -0.37 15.93 -20.57
CA ASP A 56 1.09 16.07 -20.42
C ASP A 56 1.65 15.42 -19.14
N TRP A 57 0.96 14.40 -18.65
CA TRP A 57 1.30 13.67 -17.41
C TRP A 57 1.44 14.56 -16.17
N ASN A 58 0.71 15.65 -16.12
CA ASN A 58 0.85 16.65 -15.07
C ASN A 58 0.15 16.26 -13.76
N ILE A 59 0.56 15.15 -13.17
CA ILE A 59 0.12 14.68 -11.85
C ILE A 59 1.17 14.90 -10.75
N VAL A 60 2.31 15.53 -11.10
CA VAL A 60 3.43 15.77 -10.17
C VAL A 60 3.02 16.64 -8.97
N PRO A 61 2.19 17.69 -9.12
CA PRO A 61 1.73 18.46 -7.97
C PRO A 61 1.02 17.59 -6.92
N LEU A 62 0.12 16.70 -7.37
CA LEU A 62 -0.59 15.78 -6.50
C LEU A 62 0.36 14.77 -5.83
N LEU A 63 1.30 14.18 -6.59
CA LEU A 63 2.30 13.24 -6.06
C LEU A 63 3.13 13.85 -4.93
N ARG A 64 3.66 15.06 -5.15
CA ARG A 64 4.50 15.77 -4.16
C ARG A 64 3.71 16.11 -2.91
N TRP A 65 2.55 16.71 -3.06
CA TRP A 65 1.70 17.06 -1.92
C TRP A 65 1.27 15.81 -1.14
N PHE A 66 0.81 14.76 -1.83
CA PHE A 66 0.36 13.53 -1.18
C PHE A 66 1.45 12.89 -0.32
N LYS A 67 2.69 12.85 -0.84
CA LYS A 67 3.82 12.24 -0.14
C LYS A 67 4.35 13.11 0.99
N ASN A 68 4.50 14.40 0.76
CA ASN A 68 5.25 15.27 1.68
C ASN A 68 4.37 15.88 2.77
N ASP A 69 3.09 16.14 2.44
CA ASP A 69 2.21 16.95 3.29
C ASP A 69 0.99 16.17 3.80
N PHE A 70 0.55 15.13 3.09
CA PHE A 70 -0.71 14.47 3.40
C PHE A 70 -0.53 13.12 4.10
N MET A 71 0.21 12.19 3.52
CA MET A 71 0.38 10.84 4.07
C MET A 71 1.65 10.69 4.91
N LYS A 72 1.55 9.84 5.93
CA LYS A 72 2.69 9.46 6.78
C LYS A 72 3.02 7.99 6.61
N TRP A 73 4.28 7.72 6.37
CA TRP A 73 4.76 6.33 6.28
C TRP A 73 4.85 5.69 7.65
N THR A 74 4.32 4.47 7.79
CA THR A 74 4.49 3.66 9.00
C THR A 74 5.64 2.67 8.78
N PRO A 75 6.80 2.84 9.41
CA PRO A 75 7.93 1.92 9.26
C PRO A 75 7.62 0.54 9.84
N LYS A 76 8.45 -0.46 9.50
CA LYS A 76 8.36 -1.81 10.08
C LYS A 76 8.68 -1.79 11.58
N ASP A 77 9.65 -0.98 11.95
CA ASP A 77 10.15 -0.82 13.32
C ASP A 77 10.01 0.66 13.71
N PRO A 78 8.80 1.10 14.15
CA PRO A 78 8.56 2.49 14.48
C PRO A 78 9.31 2.89 15.75
N VAL A 79 9.77 4.13 15.79
CA VAL A 79 10.37 4.72 17.00
C VAL A 79 9.27 4.97 18.03
N CYS A 80 9.57 4.67 19.31
CA CYS A 80 8.64 4.95 20.38
C CYS A 80 8.59 6.46 20.69
N GLU A 81 7.53 7.11 20.29
CA GLU A 81 7.32 8.54 20.52
C GLU A 81 7.38 8.93 22.01
N ARG A 82 6.90 8.04 22.89
CA ARG A 82 6.91 8.29 24.34
C ARG A 82 8.32 8.32 24.94
N CYS A 83 9.22 7.48 24.45
CA CYS A 83 10.61 7.49 24.89
C CYS A 83 11.40 8.61 24.21
N PHE A 84 11.13 8.87 22.93
CA PHE A 84 11.77 9.93 22.16
C PHE A 84 11.53 11.30 22.80
N ASN A 85 10.28 11.64 23.10
CA ASN A 85 9.92 12.90 23.76
C ASN A 85 10.49 13.04 25.19
N ARG A 86 10.78 11.92 25.88
CA ARG A 86 11.43 11.95 27.19
C ARG A 86 12.93 12.27 27.10
N SER A 87 13.62 11.79 26.07
CA SER A 87 15.05 12.09 25.87
C SER A 87 15.26 13.57 25.57
N ASP A 88 14.37 14.20 24.79
CA ASP A 88 14.45 15.63 24.50
C ASP A 88 14.16 16.51 25.73
N SER A 89 13.29 16.03 26.63
CA SER A 89 12.96 16.75 27.88
C SER A 89 14.05 16.67 28.95
N GLN A 90 14.92 15.65 28.89
CA GLN A 90 16.03 15.46 29.83
C GLN A 90 17.34 16.14 29.38
N SER A 91 17.46 16.51 28.09
CA SER A 91 18.63 17.21 27.58
C SER A 91 18.74 18.67 28.03
N ASN A 92 17.71 19.21 28.70
CA ASN A 92 17.70 20.61 29.20
C ASN A 92 18.09 20.79 30.67
N VAL A 93 18.53 19.74 31.36
CA VAL A 93 19.02 19.87 32.74
C VAL A 93 20.23 18.94 32.90
N ILE A 94 21.43 19.46 32.72
CA ILE A 94 22.66 19.24 33.50
C ILE A 94 23.81 19.99 32.78
N GLU A 95 24.00 21.26 33.11
CA GLU A 95 25.33 21.84 33.06
C GLU A 95 26.09 21.31 34.29
N GLY A 96 27.15 20.60 34.03
CA GLY A 96 28.17 20.31 35.08
C GLY A 96 28.60 18.85 35.18
N CYS A 97 29.80 18.60 34.68
CA CYS A 97 30.71 17.49 34.99
C CYS A 97 30.62 16.18 34.21
N SER A 98 31.79 15.94 33.64
CA SER A 98 32.44 14.70 33.21
C SER A 98 32.19 14.19 31.78
N ASN A 99 33.33 14.28 31.07
CA ASN A 99 33.58 13.63 29.78
C ASN A 99 33.52 12.10 29.90
N ASP A 100 32.37 11.51 29.60
CA ASP A 100 32.29 10.14 29.11
C ASP A 100 31.27 10.07 27.97
N ARG A 101 31.78 10.26 26.75
CA ARG A 101 31.00 10.16 25.49
C ARG A 101 31.01 8.72 24.99
N SER A 102 30.35 7.82 25.65
CA SER A 102 30.25 6.44 25.13
C SER A 102 28.90 5.72 25.34
N VAL A 103 27.84 6.44 25.65
CA VAL A 103 26.49 5.84 25.53
C VAL A 103 25.82 6.45 24.31
N ALA A 104 25.98 5.81 23.15
CA ALA A 104 25.15 6.08 22.01
C ALA A 104 23.69 5.88 22.46
N ALA A 105 22.91 6.94 22.48
CA ALA A 105 21.50 6.88 22.84
C ALA A 105 20.83 5.86 21.90
N VAL A 106 20.51 4.68 22.42
CA VAL A 106 19.83 3.64 21.64
C VAL A 106 18.44 4.17 21.34
N THR A 107 18.19 4.46 20.09
CA THR A 107 16.86 4.89 19.62
C THR A 107 15.84 3.83 20.04
N PRO A 108 14.83 4.17 20.87
CA PRO A 108 13.90 3.19 21.39
C PRO A 108 12.95 2.73 20.30
N ILE A 109 13.25 1.57 19.70
CA ILE A 109 12.48 0.94 18.62
C ILE A 109 11.35 0.11 19.22
N MET A 110 10.17 0.19 18.60
CA MET A 110 9.03 -0.64 18.94
C MET A 110 9.04 -1.92 18.08
N GLN A 111 8.76 -3.06 18.70
CA GLN A 111 8.69 -4.34 18.03
C GLN A 111 7.26 -4.83 17.88
N VAL A 112 6.97 -5.60 16.82
CA VAL A 112 5.67 -6.24 16.65
C VAL A 112 5.51 -7.33 17.70
N LYS A 113 4.56 -7.13 18.63
CA LYS A 113 4.19 -8.11 19.67
C LYS A 113 3.18 -9.12 19.15
N LYS A 114 2.22 -8.65 18.34
CA LYS A 114 1.11 -9.45 17.86
C LYS A 114 0.56 -8.95 16.55
N ILE A 115 0.18 -9.87 15.67
CA ILE A 115 -0.60 -9.59 14.47
C ILE A 115 -1.97 -10.26 14.63
N ILE A 116 -3.03 -9.48 14.53
CA ILE A 116 -4.41 -9.96 14.54
C ILE A 116 -4.92 -9.85 13.10
N ILE A 117 -5.37 -10.98 12.55
CA ILE A 117 -5.97 -10.98 11.22
C ILE A 117 -7.40 -10.46 11.33
N GLY A 118 -7.72 -9.47 10.54
CA GLY A 118 -9.07 -8.91 10.45
C GLY A 118 -9.98 -9.83 9.63
N ASN A 119 -11.26 -9.85 9.98
CA ASN A 119 -12.27 -10.69 9.33
C ASN A 119 -12.94 -9.99 8.13
N SER A 120 -12.47 -8.82 7.75
CA SER A 120 -13.11 -7.97 6.75
C SER A 120 -12.07 -7.34 5.83
N TRP A 121 -12.41 -7.21 4.54
CA TRP A 121 -11.61 -6.43 3.60
C TRP A 121 -11.40 -4.98 4.08
N LYS A 122 -12.28 -4.44 4.91
CA LYS A 122 -12.18 -3.08 5.47
C LYS A 122 -10.99 -2.94 6.41
N MET A 123 -10.78 -3.92 7.29
CA MET A 123 -9.60 -4.01 8.16
C MET A 123 -8.97 -5.40 8.01
N ARG A 124 -7.89 -5.48 7.26
CA ARG A 124 -7.23 -6.75 6.93
C ARG A 124 -6.46 -7.35 8.09
N LYS A 125 -5.78 -6.53 8.84
CA LYS A 125 -5.01 -6.92 10.01
C LYS A 125 -4.76 -5.75 10.94
N LEU A 126 -4.45 -6.08 12.19
CA LEU A 126 -3.99 -5.14 13.19
C LEU A 126 -2.61 -5.58 13.65
N GLU A 127 -1.61 -4.71 13.50
CA GLU A 127 -0.25 -4.91 14.02
C GLU A 127 -0.14 -4.21 15.37
N LEU A 128 0.15 -4.95 16.44
CA LEU A 128 0.40 -4.40 17.77
C LEU A 128 1.90 -4.31 18.00
N PHE A 129 2.39 -3.12 18.23
CA PHE A 129 3.78 -2.82 18.56
C PHE A 129 3.92 -2.53 20.05
N VAL A 130 5.05 -2.92 20.62
CA VAL A 130 5.39 -2.66 22.02
C VAL A 130 6.80 -2.11 22.10
N CYS A 131 6.96 -1.05 22.86
CA CYS A 131 8.29 -0.51 23.19
C CYS A 131 8.97 -1.35 24.25
N ASN A 132 10.14 -1.87 23.97
CA ASN A 132 10.91 -2.69 24.93
C ASN A 132 11.42 -1.87 26.14
N SER A 133 11.52 -0.54 26.02
CA SER A 133 12.02 0.34 27.08
C SER A 133 10.95 0.84 28.04
N CYS A 134 9.70 1.07 27.58
CA CYS A 134 8.66 1.67 28.41
C CYS A 134 7.32 0.94 28.35
N ASN A 135 7.24 -0.20 27.65
CA ASN A 135 6.02 -1.00 27.47
C ASN A 135 4.85 -0.21 26.83
N TYR A 136 5.11 0.91 26.16
CA TYR A 136 4.08 1.61 25.42
C TYR A 136 3.60 0.75 24.27
N GLU A 137 2.30 0.63 24.12
CA GLU A 137 1.66 -0.12 23.03
C GLU A 137 1.12 0.83 21.96
N TYR A 138 1.38 0.50 20.68
CA TYR A 138 0.85 1.19 19.51
C TYR A 138 0.16 0.19 18.60
N ALA A 139 -1.05 0.49 18.20
CA ALA A 139 -1.85 -0.35 17.31
C ALA A 139 -1.88 0.27 15.90
N PHE A 140 -1.45 -0.48 14.91
CA PHE A 140 -1.48 -0.08 13.50
C PHE A 140 -2.48 -0.95 12.73
N PRO A 141 -3.72 -0.46 12.52
CA PRO A 141 -4.70 -1.17 11.71
C PRO A 141 -4.39 -0.98 10.21
N ARG A 142 -4.46 -2.09 9.46
CA ARG A 142 -4.27 -2.12 8.01
C ARG A 142 -5.65 -2.10 7.34
N TYR A 143 -6.05 -0.94 6.86
CA TYR A 143 -7.36 -0.72 6.25
C TYR A 143 -7.37 -1.02 4.74
N GLY A 144 -8.54 -1.49 4.24
CA GLY A 144 -8.90 -1.51 2.82
C GLY A 144 -10.00 -0.48 2.48
N GLU A 145 -10.52 0.23 3.48
CA GLU A 145 -11.56 1.24 3.33
C GLU A 145 -10.93 2.62 3.12
N ILE A 146 -11.19 3.24 1.97
CA ILE A 146 -10.54 4.48 1.52
C ILE A 146 -10.74 5.62 2.53
N LEU A 147 -11.96 5.80 3.05
CA LEU A 147 -12.23 6.89 3.98
C LEU A 147 -11.53 6.70 5.33
N LYS A 148 -11.32 5.45 5.77
CA LYS A 148 -10.54 5.17 6.98
C LYS A 148 -9.05 5.44 6.78
N ILE A 149 -8.51 5.13 5.62
CA ILE A 149 -7.13 5.49 5.27
C ILE A 149 -6.97 7.01 5.22
N ALA A 150 -7.93 7.71 4.61
CA ALA A 150 -7.95 9.17 4.52
C ALA A 150 -8.07 9.85 5.90
N GLU A 151 -8.82 9.26 6.83
CA GLU A 151 -8.96 9.72 8.21
C GLU A 151 -7.64 9.58 8.99
N THR A 152 -6.99 8.40 8.89
CA THR A 152 -5.76 8.12 9.64
C THR A 152 -4.51 8.74 9.02
N LYS A 153 -4.52 8.94 7.70
CA LYS A 153 -3.39 9.47 6.89
C LYS A 153 -2.07 8.74 7.12
N THR A 154 -2.14 7.48 7.52
CA THR A 154 -0.97 6.66 7.83
C THR A 154 -1.06 5.32 7.12
N GLY A 155 0.07 4.77 6.71
CA GLY A 155 0.10 3.50 6.03
C GLY A 155 1.45 3.12 5.49
N ARG A 156 1.47 1.96 4.81
CA ARG A 156 2.57 1.51 3.95
C ARG A 156 2.12 1.53 2.49
N CYS A 157 2.88 0.90 1.61
CA CYS A 157 2.61 0.94 0.17
C CYS A 157 1.14 0.64 -0.19
N SER A 158 0.48 -0.33 0.46
CA SER A 158 -0.91 -0.66 0.14
C SER A 158 -1.90 0.46 0.49
N GLU A 159 -1.83 1.02 1.70
CA GLU A 159 -2.70 2.13 2.09
C GLU A 159 -2.41 3.38 1.23
N TRP A 160 -1.13 3.62 0.91
CA TRP A 160 -0.72 4.73 0.06
C TRP A 160 -1.28 4.59 -1.35
N SER A 161 -1.07 3.44 -2.01
CA SER A 161 -1.58 3.22 -3.37
C SER A 161 -3.12 3.21 -3.43
N MET A 162 -3.79 2.64 -2.43
CA MET A 162 -5.25 2.62 -2.36
C MET A 162 -5.83 4.04 -2.30
N LEU A 163 -5.32 4.89 -1.40
CA LEU A 163 -5.84 6.24 -1.27
C LEU A 163 -5.41 7.15 -2.43
N PHE A 164 -4.17 7.00 -2.91
CA PHE A 164 -3.70 7.78 -4.06
C PHE A 164 -4.51 7.48 -5.33
N GLY A 165 -4.83 6.20 -5.56
CA GLY A 165 -5.73 5.80 -6.65
C GLY A 165 -7.12 6.46 -6.55
N ALA A 166 -7.70 6.51 -5.34
CA ALA A 166 -8.96 7.21 -5.13
C ALA A 166 -8.84 8.73 -5.39
N MET A 167 -7.71 9.35 -5.04
CA MET A 167 -7.47 10.77 -5.34
C MET A 167 -7.38 11.02 -6.84
N LEU A 168 -6.64 10.19 -7.59
CA LEU A 168 -6.59 10.27 -9.05
C LEU A 168 -8.00 10.12 -9.66
N SER A 169 -8.76 9.10 -9.22
CA SER A 169 -10.13 8.86 -9.69
C SER A 169 -11.05 10.04 -9.37
N SER A 170 -10.90 10.70 -8.21
CA SER A 170 -11.68 11.87 -7.82
C SER A 170 -11.41 13.10 -8.70
N LEU A 171 -10.28 13.12 -9.40
CA LEU A 171 -9.90 14.14 -10.40
C LEU A 171 -10.27 13.73 -11.83
N GLY A 172 -11.00 12.60 -12.00
CA GLY A 172 -11.39 12.09 -13.32
C GLY A 172 -10.26 11.36 -14.06
N ILE A 173 -9.16 11.03 -13.38
CA ILE A 173 -8.04 10.29 -13.97
C ILE A 173 -8.30 8.80 -13.73
N LYS A 174 -8.49 8.05 -14.81
CA LYS A 174 -8.67 6.59 -14.73
C LYS A 174 -7.42 5.94 -14.13
N THR A 175 -7.62 5.08 -13.13
CA THR A 175 -6.51 4.49 -12.37
C THR A 175 -6.78 3.02 -12.04
N ARG A 176 -5.70 2.29 -11.77
CA ARG A 176 -5.75 0.91 -11.28
C ARG A 176 -4.65 0.67 -10.25
N ILE A 177 -4.85 -0.34 -9.39
CA ILE A 177 -3.85 -0.77 -8.41
C ILE A 177 -3.00 -1.85 -9.05
N VAL A 178 -1.69 -1.76 -8.88
CA VAL A 178 -0.73 -2.76 -9.34
C VAL A 178 -0.05 -3.40 -8.14
N HIS A 179 0.11 -4.72 -8.16
CA HIS A 179 0.73 -5.49 -7.08
C HIS A 179 1.71 -6.52 -7.61
N ASP A 180 2.90 -6.58 -7.02
CA ASP A 180 3.97 -7.49 -7.46
C ASP A 180 3.94 -8.88 -6.81
N PHE A 181 3.03 -9.11 -5.88
CA PHE A 181 2.91 -10.36 -5.09
C PHE A 181 4.19 -10.79 -4.37
N LEU A 182 5.13 -9.85 -4.21
CA LEU A 182 6.28 -9.96 -3.33
C LEU A 182 6.02 -9.16 -2.06
N ASP A 183 6.16 -7.84 -2.11
CA ASP A 183 5.95 -6.99 -0.94
C ASP A 183 5.59 -5.54 -1.29
N HIS A 184 5.28 -5.22 -2.55
CA HIS A 184 5.03 -3.85 -2.99
C HIS A 184 3.82 -3.70 -3.90
N CYS A 185 3.18 -2.53 -3.83
CA CYS A 185 2.09 -2.14 -4.70
C CYS A 185 2.12 -0.64 -4.97
N TRP A 186 1.63 -0.26 -6.13
CA TRP A 186 1.59 1.09 -6.66
C TRP A 186 0.35 1.29 -7.54
N ASN A 187 0.29 2.37 -8.28
CA ASN A 187 -0.78 2.64 -9.23
C ASN A 187 -0.28 2.67 -10.68
N GLU A 188 -1.17 2.46 -11.60
CA GLU A 188 -1.08 2.99 -12.96
C GLU A 188 -2.21 3.98 -13.17
N ALA A 189 -1.90 5.11 -13.81
CA ALA A 189 -2.84 6.13 -14.20
C ALA A 189 -2.94 6.20 -15.72
N MET A 190 -4.15 6.41 -16.25
CA MET A 190 -4.36 6.66 -17.67
C MET A 190 -4.07 8.13 -17.94
N LEU A 191 -2.93 8.40 -18.53
CA LEU A 191 -2.44 9.75 -18.80
C LEU A 191 -2.33 10.00 -20.30
N SER A 192 -2.54 11.25 -20.71
CA SER A 192 -2.48 11.67 -22.11
C SER A 192 -1.15 12.35 -22.40
N TYR A 193 -0.59 12.03 -23.56
CA TYR A 193 0.54 12.72 -24.17
C TYR A 193 0.36 12.78 -25.67
N THR A 194 1.31 13.30 -26.43
CA THR A 194 1.23 13.51 -27.88
C THR A 194 0.73 12.30 -28.69
N GLU A 195 1.00 11.09 -28.22
CA GLU A 195 0.62 9.83 -28.88
C GLU A 195 -0.73 9.26 -28.41
N GLY A 196 -1.43 9.96 -27.50
CA GLY A 196 -2.72 9.54 -26.95
C GLY A 196 -2.66 9.11 -25.48
N GLU A 197 -3.70 8.41 -25.02
CA GLU A 197 -3.81 7.93 -23.64
C GLU A 197 -3.08 6.60 -23.46
N GLN A 198 -2.33 6.48 -22.37
CA GLN A 198 -1.64 5.25 -22.00
C GLN A 198 -1.59 5.04 -20.49
N TRP A 199 -1.47 3.78 -20.07
CA TRP A 199 -1.22 3.45 -18.68
C TRP A 199 0.23 3.79 -18.31
N VAL A 200 0.40 4.67 -17.32
CA VAL A 200 1.68 5.15 -16.84
C VAL A 200 1.88 4.69 -15.41
N HIS A 201 3.06 4.16 -15.09
CA HIS A 201 3.47 3.82 -13.74
C HIS A 201 3.46 5.05 -12.83
N VAL A 202 2.85 4.91 -11.64
CA VAL A 202 2.77 5.97 -10.63
C VAL A 202 2.92 5.36 -9.24
N ASP A 203 4.00 5.70 -8.55
CA ASP A 203 4.21 5.24 -7.17
C ASP A 203 4.28 6.43 -6.21
N SER A 204 3.20 6.63 -5.47
CA SER A 204 3.08 7.73 -4.49
C SER A 204 4.02 7.60 -3.29
N THR A 205 4.68 6.44 -3.09
CA THR A 205 5.63 6.23 -2.00
C THR A 205 7.05 6.71 -2.33
N LEU A 206 7.35 6.90 -3.62
CA LEU A 206 8.65 7.33 -4.13
C LEU A 206 8.71 8.83 -4.38
N ASP A 207 9.92 9.38 -4.41
CA ASP A 207 10.13 10.77 -4.77
C ASP A 207 10.14 10.96 -6.29
N TYR A 208 9.63 12.11 -6.76
CA TYR A 208 9.77 12.49 -8.14
C TYR A 208 11.27 12.77 -8.46
N PRO A 209 11.79 12.33 -9.62
CA PRO A 209 11.07 11.81 -10.78
C PRO A 209 10.74 10.32 -10.75
N ILE A 210 11.29 9.53 -9.84
CA ILE A 210 11.16 8.07 -9.82
C ILE A 210 9.70 7.62 -9.62
N SER A 211 8.90 8.42 -8.93
CA SER A 211 7.48 8.16 -8.69
C SER A 211 6.60 8.16 -9.95
N LEU A 212 7.10 8.61 -11.08
CA LEU A 212 6.34 8.73 -12.34
C LEU A 212 7.10 8.13 -13.51
N ASN A 213 6.49 7.13 -14.17
CA ASN A 213 7.00 6.46 -15.39
C ASN A 213 8.40 5.84 -15.26
N HIS A 214 8.70 5.20 -14.13
CA HIS A 214 9.92 4.43 -13.90
C HIS A 214 9.60 2.96 -13.56
N PRO A 215 8.98 2.18 -14.48
CA PRO A 215 8.50 0.83 -14.17
C PRO A 215 9.63 -0.17 -13.85
N TYR A 216 10.85 0.05 -14.33
CA TYR A 216 11.99 -0.84 -14.08
C TYR A 216 12.74 -0.55 -12.77
N HIS A 217 12.40 0.54 -12.07
CA HIS A 217 13.08 0.98 -10.84
C HIS A 217 13.22 -0.14 -9.80
N TYR A 218 12.19 -0.92 -9.61
CA TYR A 218 12.18 -1.98 -8.60
C TYR A 218 13.10 -3.16 -8.95
N GLU A 219 13.16 -3.54 -10.24
CA GLU A 219 14.08 -4.59 -10.70
C GLU A 219 15.54 -4.12 -10.62
N GLU A 220 15.81 -2.88 -11.02
CA GLU A 220 17.15 -2.29 -11.08
C GLU A 220 17.72 -1.94 -9.70
N ASN A 221 16.89 -1.38 -8.79
CA ASN A 221 17.37 -0.81 -7.54
C ASN A 221 17.01 -1.63 -6.30
N TRP A 222 15.95 -2.46 -6.35
CA TRP A 222 15.51 -3.29 -5.24
C TRP A 222 15.72 -4.78 -5.49
N ALA A 223 16.37 -5.13 -6.60
CA ALA A 223 16.65 -6.51 -7.03
C ALA A 223 15.39 -7.41 -7.05
N LYS A 224 14.23 -6.83 -7.45
CA LYS A 224 12.97 -7.58 -7.53
C LYS A 224 13.04 -8.64 -8.61
N GLU A 225 12.66 -9.86 -8.26
CA GLU A 225 12.52 -11.00 -9.20
C GLU A 225 11.05 -11.36 -9.33
N TYR A 226 10.37 -10.77 -10.29
CA TYR A 226 8.95 -10.99 -10.50
C TYR A 226 8.63 -12.40 -10.98
N GLU A 227 7.47 -12.89 -10.53
CA GLU A 227 6.76 -13.98 -11.18
C GLU A 227 5.47 -13.42 -11.81
N TYR A 228 4.71 -12.63 -11.07
CA TYR A 228 3.52 -11.93 -11.57
C TYR A 228 3.47 -10.51 -11.01
N VAL A 229 3.11 -9.58 -11.89
CA VAL A 229 2.71 -8.22 -11.54
C VAL A 229 1.32 -8.03 -12.14
N LEU A 230 0.32 -7.83 -11.31
CA LEU A 230 -1.07 -7.73 -11.73
C LEU A 230 -1.64 -6.36 -11.46
N ALA A 231 -2.40 -5.83 -12.43
CA ALA A 231 -3.11 -4.57 -12.34
C ALA A 231 -4.61 -4.81 -12.19
N PHE A 232 -5.24 -4.18 -11.19
CA PHE A 232 -6.62 -4.39 -10.77
C PHE A 232 -7.48 -3.14 -11.01
N THR A 233 -8.63 -3.34 -11.64
CA THR A 233 -9.78 -2.42 -11.65
C THR A 233 -10.95 -3.07 -10.91
N ALA A 234 -12.10 -2.42 -10.82
CA ALA A 234 -13.29 -2.99 -10.18
C ALA A 234 -13.82 -4.26 -10.90
N ASP A 235 -13.65 -4.30 -12.22
CA ASP A 235 -14.22 -5.30 -13.12
C ASP A 235 -13.19 -6.21 -13.78
N SER A 236 -11.90 -5.88 -13.74
CA SER A 236 -10.87 -6.63 -14.44
C SER A 236 -9.53 -6.68 -13.69
N VAL A 237 -8.78 -7.73 -13.98
CA VAL A 237 -7.36 -7.87 -13.61
C VAL A 237 -6.56 -8.29 -14.84
N GLU A 238 -5.42 -7.64 -15.02
CA GLU A 238 -4.50 -7.84 -16.14
C GLU A 238 -3.11 -8.24 -15.64
N ASP A 239 -2.47 -9.20 -16.31
CA ASP A 239 -1.05 -9.50 -16.11
C ASP A 239 -0.19 -8.47 -16.86
N VAL A 240 0.37 -7.53 -16.11
CA VAL A 240 1.21 -6.44 -16.63
C VAL A 240 2.70 -6.69 -16.39
N THR A 241 3.10 -7.91 -16.03
CA THR A 241 4.48 -8.24 -15.66
C THR A 241 5.50 -7.78 -16.69
N GLN A 242 5.20 -7.97 -17.98
CA GLN A 242 6.11 -7.59 -19.07
C GLN A 242 6.47 -6.10 -19.04
N ARG A 243 5.59 -5.25 -18.55
CA ARG A 243 5.80 -3.80 -18.44
C ARG A 243 6.81 -3.41 -17.36
N TYR A 244 7.02 -4.30 -16.37
CA TYR A 244 7.82 -4.04 -15.18
C TYR A 244 9.15 -4.79 -15.13
N THR A 245 9.52 -5.50 -16.20
CA THR A 245 10.74 -6.30 -16.25
C THR A 245 11.51 -6.15 -17.54
N LEU A 246 12.82 -6.13 -17.43
CA LEU A 246 13.75 -6.29 -18.55
C LEU A 246 14.06 -7.76 -18.86
N LYS A 247 13.57 -8.70 -18.01
CA LYS A 247 13.90 -10.14 -18.05
C LYS A 247 12.67 -11.00 -18.42
N TRP A 248 11.80 -10.50 -19.28
CA TRP A 248 10.52 -11.14 -19.61
C TRP A 248 10.64 -12.60 -20.05
N GLU A 249 11.57 -12.92 -20.92
CA GLU A 249 11.78 -14.29 -21.40
C GLU A 249 12.16 -15.25 -20.26
N ALA A 250 13.03 -14.82 -19.35
CA ALA A 250 13.40 -15.60 -18.18
C ALA A 250 12.22 -15.85 -17.23
N ILE A 251 11.32 -14.86 -17.08
CA ILE A 251 10.10 -15.03 -16.29
C ILE A 251 9.17 -16.04 -16.94
N GLN A 252 8.95 -15.96 -18.23
CA GLN A 252 8.12 -16.93 -18.97
C GLN A 252 8.64 -18.35 -18.81
N GLN A 253 9.96 -18.56 -18.93
CA GLN A 253 10.59 -19.86 -18.72
C GLN A 253 10.40 -20.38 -17.29
N ARG A 254 10.52 -19.51 -16.26
CA ARG A 254 10.25 -19.89 -14.86
C ARG A 254 8.79 -20.28 -14.66
N ARG A 255 7.85 -19.50 -15.19
CA ARG A 255 6.41 -19.81 -15.14
C ARG A 255 6.08 -21.16 -15.75
N PHE A 256 6.71 -21.50 -16.87
CA PHE A 256 6.51 -22.79 -17.54
C PHE A 256 7.06 -23.97 -16.73
N LYS A 257 8.23 -23.82 -16.10
CA LYS A 257 8.93 -24.91 -15.38
C LYS A 257 8.32 -25.18 -13.98
N LYS A 258 7.72 -24.20 -13.32
CA LYS A 258 7.16 -24.38 -11.97
C LYS A 258 5.82 -25.11 -12.02
N LYS A 259 5.72 -26.27 -11.30
CA LYS A 259 4.42 -26.77 -10.84
C LYS A 259 3.91 -25.81 -9.78
N LYS A 260 2.86 -25.05 -10.11
CA LYS A 260 2.43 -23.88 -9.35
C LYS A 260 1.71 -24.26 -8.06
N ALA A 261 2.12 -23.66 -6.93
CA ALA A 261 1.31 -23.61 -5.72
C ALA A 261 0.09 -22.68 -5.87
N ILE A 262 0.18 -21.65 -6.75
CA ILE A 262 -0.85 -20.67 -7.00
C ILE A 262 -1.12 -20.60 -8.51
N ASP A 263 -2.38 -20.78 -8.89
CA ASP A 263 -2.84 -20.71 -10.28
C ASP A 263 -3.34 -19.28 -10.60
N PHE A 264 -2.40 -18.35 -10.84
CA PHE A 264 -2.73 -16.98 -11.22
C PHE A 264 -3.62 -16.89 -12.47
N PRO A 265 -3.36 -17.61 -13.58
CA PRO A 265 -4.26 -17.59 -14.74
C PRO A 265 -5.70 -17.93 -14.40
N ARG A 266 -5.93 -18.91 -13.53
CA ARG A 266 -7.27 -19.28 -13.07
C ARG A 266 -7.91 -18.19 -12.20
N LEU A 267 -7.14 -17.56 -11.29
CA LEU A 267 -7.62 -16.47 -10.46
C LEU A 267 -7.97 -15.24 -11.31
N ILE A 268 -7.14 -14.89 -12.29
CA ILE A 268 -7.39 -13.81 -13.25
C ILE A 268 -8.70 -14.09 -14.02
N HIS A 269 -8.83 -15.31 -14.56
CA HIS A 269 -10.03 -15.70 -15.30
C HIS A 269 -11.30 -15.59 -14.45
N ARG A 270 -11.27 -16.08 -13.21
CA ARG A 270 -12.40 -15.99 -12.28
C ARG A 270 -12.76 -14.56 -11.93
N TYR A 271 -11.77 -13.72 -11.67
CA TYR A 271 -11.99 -12.30 -11.38
C TYR A 271 -12.72 -11.61 -12.55
N ASN A 272 -12.19 -11.77 -13.75
CA ASN A 272 -12.71 -11.14 -14.96
C ASN A 272 -14.10 -11.65 -15.37
N ASN A 273 -14.52 -12.81 -14.85
CA ASN A 273 -15.88 -13.36 -15.06
C ASN A 273 -16.79 -13.22 -13.83
N LEU A 274 -16.40 -12.39 -12.87
CA LEU A 274 -17.18 -12.10 -11.65
C LEU A 274 -17.45 -13.33 -10.75
N ASP A 275 -16.61 -14.37 -10.82
CA ASP A 275 -16.75 -15.63 -10.07
C ASP A 275 -15.92 -15.65 -8.76
N ILE A 276 -15.41 -14.50 -8.31
CA ILE A 276 -14.56 -14.35 -7.11
C ILE A 276 -15.35 -13.90 -5.89
#